data_7aec2764e6ac380840955f1ee9f9b6eb
#
_entry.id   7aec2764e6ac380840955f1ee9f9b6eb
#
_cell.length_a   1.000
_cell.length_b   1.000
_cell.length_c   1.000
_cell.angle_alpha   90.00
_cell.angle_beta   90.00
_cell.angle_gamma   90.00
#
_symmetry.space_group_name_H-M   'P 1'
#
loop_
_entity.id
_entity.type
_entity.pdbx_description
1 polymer ?
#
loop_
_entity_poly.entity_id
_entity_poly.type
_entity_poly.pdbx_seq_one_letter_code
_entity_poly.pdbx_strand_id
1 'polypeptide(L)'
;MYTSSTPESFLIKDSLFHIDPSIKHILLFLFGIFGVIAPGVSLLLFRYNNTITSLDLEIREERRMPIFMMAVYMAILYGFLLYQVPQGAIPPAVVGIALGAAIGIALTGLLNNYFKISLHMIGMGMLSGAVYSYYLFQVVFPTWVLPLIFMISGIVAMSRLALKAHTYPELISGFLLGFAAQAISVYFYLS
;
A
#
# COMPACT_ATOMS: atom_id res chain seq x y z
N MET A 1 10.77 27.00 33.22
CA MET A 1 10.23 27.57 31.97
C MET A 1 9.75 26.42 31.09
N TYR A 2 8.48 26.11 31.17
CA TYR A 2 7.84 25.14 30.27
C TYR A 2 7.57 25.85 28.94
N THR A 3 8.34 25.55 27.91
CA THR A 3 7.99 25.94 26.55
C THR A 3 6.83 25.05 26.11
N SER A 4 5.63 25.62 26.13
CA SER A 4 4.44 25.02 25.51
C SER A 4 4.73 24.83 24.02
N SER A 5 5.06 23.60 23.60
CA SER A 5 5.03 23.23 22.21
C SER A 5 3.57 23.38 21.74
N THR A 6 3.32 24.37 20.89
CA THR A 6 2.01 24.57 20.30
C THR A 6 1.64 23.35 19.47
N PRO A 7 0.36 22.91 19.40
CA PRO A 7 -0.08 21.78 18.59
C PRO A 7 0.35 21.87 17.13
N GLU A 8 0.50 23.08 16.58
CA GLU A 8 0.95 23.33 15.21
C GLU A 8 2.38 22.88 14.94
N SER A 9 3.31 22.96 15.92
CA SER A 9 4.69 22.52 15.72
C SER A 9 4.82 20.99 15.60
N PHE A 10 3.90 20.26 16.23
CA PHE A 10 3.85 18.80 16.16
C PHE A 10 3.33 18.33 14.80
N LEU A 11 2.28 18.96 14.28
CA LEU A 11 1.65 18.62 13.00
C LEU A 11 2.55 18.91 11.79
N ILE A 12 3.40 19.95 11.87
CA ILE A 12 4.33 20.30 10.80
C ILE A 12 5.51 19.30 10.75
N LYS A 13 5.99 18.82 11.91
CA LYS A 13 7.17 17.96 12.00
C LYS A 13 6.93 16.56 11.41
N ASP A 14 5.70 16.06 11.46
CA ASP A 14 5.32 14.73 10.96
C ASP A 14 4.80 14.75 9.50
N SER A 15 4.87 15.92 8.85
CA SER A 15 4.45 16.07 7.47
C SER A 15 5.43 15.42 6.50
N LEU A 16 4.94 14.60 5.57
CA LEU A 16 5.72 14.02 4.47
C LEU A 16 6.42 15.08 3.59
N PHE A 17 5.98 16.33 3.63
CA PHE A 17 6.58 17.45 2.90
C PHE A 17 7.89 17.93 3.52
N HIS A 18 8.11 17.72 4.81
CA HIS A 18 9.28 18.20 5.55
C HIS A 18 10.37 17.14 5.78
N ILE A 19 10.24 15.99 5.12
CA ILE A 19 11.28 14.95 5.16
C ILE A 19 12.54 15.48 4.47
N ASP A 20 13.71 15.23 5.11
CA ASP A 20 14.99 15.51 4.47
C ASP A 20 15.07 14.87 3.08
N PRO A 21 15.51 15.63 2.05
CA PRO A 21 15.56 15.11 0.68
C PRO A 21 16.33 13.80 0.54
N SER A 22 17.41 13.61 1.32
CA SER A 22 18.21 12.38 1.31
C SER A 22 17.39 11.18 1.80
N ILE A 23 16.65 11.35 2.90
CA ILE A 23 15.76 10.32 3.45
C ILE A 23 14.63 10.01 2.48
N LYS A 24 14.07 11.04 1.86
CA LYS A 24 13.01 10.88 0.84
C LYS A 24 13.45 10.00 -0.32
N HIS A 25 14.66 10.22 -0.85
CA HIS A 25 15.21 9.38 -1.91
C HIS A 25 15.44 7.95 -1.47
N ILE A 26 15.96 7.74 -0.25
CA ILE A 26 16.14 6.40 0.33
C ILE A 26 14.79 5.68 0.46
N LEU A 27 13.76 6.36 0.96
CA LEU A 27 12.43 5.79 1.08
C LEU A 27 11.84 5.42 -0.28
N LEU A 28 11.92 6.32 -1.26
CA LEU A 28 11.46 6.04 -2.63
C LEU A 28 12.20 4.84 -3.24
N PHE A 29 13.52 4.74 -3.02
CA PHE A 29 14.33 3.62 -3.47
C PHE A 29 13.91 2.30 -2.81
N LEU A 30 13.71 2.29 -1.50
CA LEU A 30 13.27 1.11 -0.75
C LEU A 30 11.86 0.65 -1.20
N PHE A 31 10.90 1.56 -1.27
CA PHE A 31 9.56 1.23 -1.78
C PHE A 31 9.61 0.79 -3.25
N GLY A 32 10.48 1.38 -4.06
CA GLY A 32 10.71 0.97 -5.44
C GLY A 32 11.26 -0.47 -5.52
N ILE A 33 12.26 -0.81 -4.70
CA ILE A 33 12.81 -2.16 -4.68
C ILE A 33 11.79 -3.17 -4.19
N PHE A 34 11.25 -2.98 -2.99
CA PHE A 34 10.40 -3.99 -2.34
C PHE A 34 8.96 -4.01 -2.88
N GLY A 35 8.46 -2.87 -3.38
CA GLY A 35 7.09 -2.76 -3.91
C GLY A 35 6.96 -3.02 -5.40
N VAL A 36 8.04 -2.84 -6.18
CA VAL A 36 7.97 -2.92 -7.65
C VAL A 36 9.03 -3.87 -8.21
N ILE A 37 10.31 -3.61 -7.95
CA ILE A 37 11.40 -4.33 -8.63
C ILE A 37 11.45 -5.79 -8.19
N ALA A 38 11.52 -6.07 -6.89
CA ALA A 38 11.62 -7.44 -6.38
C ALA A 38 10.37 -8.27 -6.71
N PRO A 39 9.12 -7.78 -6.51
CA PRO A 39 7.94 -8.49 -6.99
C PRO A 39 7.92 -8.69 -8.50
N GLY A 40 8.29 -7.69 -9.28
CA GLY A 40 8.32 -7.77 -10.74
C GLY A 40 9.30 -8.82 -11.23
N VAL A 41 10.53 -8.83 -10.70
CA VAL A 41 11.54 -9.84 -11.00
C VAL A 41 11.05 -11.24 -10.60
N SER A 42 10.43 -11.37 -9.42
CA SER A 42 9.87 -12.65 -8.98
C SER A 42 8.78 -13.17 -9.93
N LEU A 43 7.88 -12.30 -10.40
CA LEU A 43 6.86 -12.68 -11.39
C LEU A 43 7.48 -13.13 -12.71
N LEU A 44 8.52 -12.43 -13.20
CA LEU A 44 9.25 -12.83 -14.41
C LEU A 44 9.92 -14.20 -14.23
N LEU A 45 10.52 -14.46 -13.07
CA LEU A 45 11.12 -15.75 -12.75
C LEU A 45 10.07 -16.86 -12.66
N PHE A 46 8.92 -16.62 -12.03
CA PHE A 46 7.82 -17.59 -12.00
C PHE A 46 7.30 -17.89 -13.42
N ARG A 47 7.23 -16.88 -14.28
CA ARG A 47 6.83 -17.06 -15.68
C ARG A 47 7.88 -17.84 -16.46
N TYR A 48 9.16 -17.52 -16.27
CA TYR A 48 10.28 -18.22 -16.91
C TYR A 48 10.35 -19.70 -16.52
N ASN A 49 10.13 -20.01 -15.24
CA ASN A 49 10.12 -21.38 -14.71
C ASN A 49 8.77 -22.11 -14.92
N ASN A 50 7.85 -21.55 -15.71
CA ASN A 50 6.51 -22.09 -15.94
C ASN A 50 5.69 -22.36 -14.67
N THR A 51 6.00 -21.66 -13.57
CA THR A 51 5.21 -21.72 -12.33
C THR A 51 3.89 -20.98 -12.48
N ILE A 52 3.84 -19.96 -13.35
CA ILE A 52 2.64 -19.23 -13.73
C ILE A 52 2.51 -19.20 -15.25
N THR A 53 1.28 -19.25 -15.76
CA THR A 53 1.00 -19.27 -17.20
C THR A 53 0.94 -17.87 -17.81
N SER A 54 0.60 -16.85 -17.02
CA SER A 54 0.47 -15.45 -17.45
C SER A 54 0.89 -14.49 -16.33
N LEU A 55 1.46 -13.35 -16.72
CA LEU A 55 1.75 -12.25 -15.77
C LEU A 55 0.48 -11.58 -15.23
N ASP A 56 -0.65 -11.71 -15.91
CA ASP A 56 -1.94 -11.21 -15.45
C ASP A 56 -2.54 -12.03 -14.32
N LEU A 57 -1.94 -13.20 -14.02
CA LEU A 57 -2.36 -14.09 -12.94
C LEU A 57 -3.87 -14.37 -12.97
N GLU A 58 -4.39 -14.75 -14.13
CA GLU A 58 -5.83 -15.02 -14.32
C GLU A 58 -6.31 -16.23 -13.52
N ILE A 59 -5.45 -17.25 -13.42
CA ILE A 59 -5.71 -18.48 -12.66
C ILE A 59 -5.49 -18.21 -11.17
N ARG A 60 -6.52 -18.47 -10.36
CA ARG A 60 -6.50 -18.19 -8.92
C ARG A 60 -5.39 -18.92 -8.18
N GLU A 61 -5.16 -20.17 -8.52
CA GLU A 61 -4.17 -21.05 -7.92
C GLU A 61 -2.73 -20.53 -8.10
N GLU A 62 -2.44 -19.97 -9.27
CA GLU A 62 -1.13 -19.41 -9.62
C GLU A 62 -0.79 -18.13 -8.84
N ARG A 63 -1.80 -17.46 -8.25
CA ARG A 63 -1.61 -16.24 -7.46
C ARG A 63 -0.98 -16.47 -6.10
N ARG A 64 -1.03 -17.71 -5.56
CA ARG A 64 -0.62 -18.01 -4.19
C ARG A 64 0.84 -17.63 -3.93
N MET A 65 1.77 -18.12 -4.78
CA MET A 65 3.19 -17.83 -4.62
C MET A 65 3.53 -16.34 -4.83
N PRO A 66 3.08 -15.67 -5.90
CA PRO A 66 3.29 -14.24 -6.07
C PRO A 66 2.77 -13.41 -4.90
N ILE A 67 1.55 -13.65 -4.41
CA ILE A 67 0.98 -12.90 -3.28
C ILE A 67 1.80 -13.14 -2.01
N PHE A 68 2.18 -14.39 -1.73
CA PHE A 68 3.03 -14.71 -0.58
C PHE A 68 4.38 -13.98 -0.64
N MET A 69 5.05 -13.99 -1.79
CA MET A 69 6.32 -13.29 -1.96
C MET A 69 6.16 -11.77 -1.79
N MET A 70 5.10 -11.19 -2.33
CA MET A 70 4.80 -9.76 -2.13
C MET A 70 4.56 -9.42 -0.66
N ALA A 71 3.85 -10.27 0.09
CA ALA A 71 3.64 -10.10 1.53
C ALA A 71 4.97 -10.15 2.29
N VAL A 72 5.86 -11.08 1.94
CA VAL A 72 7.21 -11.20 2.54
C VAL A 72 8.03 -9.93 2.25
N TYR A 73 8.04 -9.44 1.01
CA TYR A 73 8.78 -8.21 0.67
C TYR A 73 8.29 -7.01 1.47
N MET A 74 6.98 -6.84 1.61
CA MET A 74 6.42 -5.74 2.41
C MET A 74 6.69 -5.93 3.91
N ALA A 75 6.69 -7.15 4.43
CA ALA A 75 7.04 -7.43 5.83
C ALA A 75 8.54 -7.12 6.09
N ILE A 76 9.43 -7.47 5.16
CA ILE A 76 10.86 -7.12 5.25
C ILE A 76 11.03 -5.60 5.22
N LEU A 77 10.36 -4.90 4.30
CA LEU A 77 10.39 -3.44 4.23
C LEU A 77 9.92 -2.81 5.54
N TYR A 78 8.78 -3.27 6.06
CA TYR A 78 8.26 -2.80 7.35
C TYR A 78 9.28 -3.02 8.49
N GLY A 79 9.84 -4.23 8.61
CA GLY A 79 10.84 -4.55 9.62
C GLY A 79 12.10 -3.69 9.47
N PHE A 80 12.55 -3.45 8.25
CA PHE A 80 13.68 -2.57 7.97
C PHE A 80 13.40 -1.12 8.43
N LEU A 81 12.22 -0.57 8.07
CA LEU A 81 11.84 0.78 8.47
C LEU A 81 11.71 0.90 9.99
N LEU A 82 11.25 -0.14 10.66
CA LEU A 82 11.05 -0.13 12.11
C LEU A 82 12.36 -0.20 12.90
N TYR A 83 13.33 -1.00 12.44
CA TYR A 83 14.52 -1.35 13.22
C TYR A 83 15.82 -0.72 12.73
N GLN A 84 15.96 -0.41 11.43
CA GLN A 84 17.21 0.05 10.85
C GLN A 84 17.31 1.56 10.66
N VAL A 85 16.19 2.26 10.73
CA VAL A 85 16.17 3.71 10.57
C VAL A 85 16.09 4.39 11.94
N PRO A 86 16.95 5.38 12.21
CA PRO A 86 16.95 6.10 13.48
C PRO A 86 15.56 6.64 13.82
N GLN A 87 15.13 6.43 15.06
CA GLN A 87 13.84 6.94 15.52
C GLN A 87 13.73 8.45 15.29
N GLY A 88 12.65 8.90 14.68
CA GLY A 88 12.40 10.30 14.34
C GLY A 88 12.92 10.76 12.96
N ALA A 89 13.65 9.91 12.23
CA ALA A 89 14.08 10.23 10.85
C ALA A 89 13.01 9.90 9.81
N ILE A 90 12.12 8.94 10.10
CA ILE A 90 11.02 8.53 9.21
C ILE A 90 9.70 8.99 9.81
N PRO A 91 8.81 9.63 9.02
CA PRO A 91 7.47 9.94 9.46
C PRO A 91 6.70 8.66 9.80
N PRO A 92 5.93 8.64 10.91
CA PRO A 92 5.13 7.48 11.31
C PRO A 92 4.19 6.97 10.20
N ALA A 93 3.63 7.88 9.39
CA ALA A 93 2.79 7.53 8.26
C ALA A 93 3.46 6.55 7.29
N VAL A 94 4.77 6.71 7.04
CA VAL A 94 5.53 5.85 6.11
C VAL A 94 5.64 4.43 6.65
N VAL A 95 5.86 4.29 7.96
CA VAL A 95 5.89 2.99 8.64
C VAL A 95 4.50 2.34 8.59
N GLY A 96 3.45 3.14 8.84
CA GLY A 96 2.05 2.70 8.72
C GLY A 96 1.70 2.23 7.31
N ILE A 97 2.23 2.90 6.27
CA ILE A 97 2.04 2.48 4.87
C ILE A 97 2.67 1.11 4.62
N ALA A 98 3.89 0.87 5.09
CA ALA A 98 4.55 -0.43 4.91
C ALA A 98 3.82 -1.55 5.66
N LEU A 99 3.37 -1.29 6.91
CA LEU A 99 2.58 -2.25 7.68
C LEU A 99 1.25 -2.57 7.01
N GLY A 100 0.51 -1.55 6.57
CA GLY A 100 -0.78 -1.72 5.90
C GLY A 100 -0.66 -2.52 4.61
N ALA A 101 0.40 -2.28 3.83
CA ALA A 101 0.70 -3.07 2.65
C ALA A 101 1.00 -4.53 2.99
N ALA A 102 1.83 -4.80 4.00
CA ALA A 102 2.14 -6.16 4.43
C ALA A 102 0.88 -6.92 4.89
N ILE A 103 0.08 -6.31 5.77
CA ILE A 103 -1.17 -6.89 6.28
C ILE A 103 -2.18 -7.10 5.14
N GLY A 104 -2.42 -6.08 4.32
CA GLY A 104 -3.41 -6.15 3.27
C GLY A 104 -3.08 -7.22 2.22
N ILE A 105 -1.81 -7.34 1.82
CA ILE A 105 -1.37 -8.38 0.89
C ILE A 105 -1.46 -9.77 1.54
N ALA A 106 -1.07 -9.93 2.82
CA ALA A 106 -1.20 -11.18 3.54
C ALA A 106 -2.67 -11.64 3.65
N LEU A 107 -3.58 -10.73 4.03
CA LEU A 107 -5.02 -11.00 4.05
C LEU A 107 -5.57 -11.36 2.67
N THR A 108 -5.06 -10.70 1.61
CA THR A 108 -5.39 -11.07 0.23
C THR A 108 -5.01 -12.51 -0.07
N GLY A 109 -3.81 -12.94 0.34
CA GLY A 109 -3.36 -14.32 0.17
C GLY A 109 -4.26 -15.33 0.88
N LEU A 110 -4.70 -15.01 2.10
CA LEU A 110 -5.64 -15.85 2.85
C LEU A 110 -7.00 -15.94 2.13
N LEU A 111 -7.57 -14.79 1.75
CA LEU A 111 -8.88 -14.74 1.08
C LEU A 111 -8.87 -15.34 -0.31
N ASN A 112 -7.76 -15.26 -1.04
CA ASN A 112 -7.60 -15.88 -2.35
C ASN A 112 -7.78 -17.41 -2.32
N ASN A 113 -7.68 -18.06 -1.14
CA ASN A 113 -7.99 -19.48 -1.00
C ASN A 113 -9.49 -19.78 -1.11
N TYR A 114 -10.34 -18.83 -0.79
CA TYR A 114 -11.80 -19.01 -0.72
C TYR A 114 -12.50 -18.43 -1.96
N PHE A 115 -12.14 -17.24 -2.40
CA PHE A 115 -12.74 -16.60 -3.57
C PHE A 115 -11.72 -15.75 -4.33
N LYS A 116 -11.98 -15.53 -5.62
CA LYS A 116 -11.16 -14.68 -6.47
C LYS A 116 -11.34 -13.21 -6.03
N ILE A 117 -10.24 -12.49 -5.78
CA ILE A 117 -10.26 -11.08 -5.41
C ILE A 117 -9.40 -10.27 -6.39
N SER A 118 -9.75 -9.02 -6.65
CA SER A 118 -9.03 -8.18 -7.59
C SER A 118 -7.80 -7.54 -6.96
N LEU A 119 -6.60 -7.98 -7.35
CA LEU A 119 -5.33 -7.43 -6.86
C LEU A 119 -5.18 -5.94 -7.22
N HIS A 120 -5.65 -5.52 -8.39
CA HIS A 120 -5.65 -4.12 -8.79
C HIS A 120 -6.52 -3.26 -7.86
N MET A 121 -7.70 -3.77 -7.49
CA MET A 121 -8.59 -3.04 -6.59
C MET A 121 -8.08 -3.02 -5.15
N ILE A 122 -7.35 -4.05 -4.72
CA ILE A 122 -6.63 -4.00 -3.44
C ILE A 122 -5.59 -2.88 -3.45
N GLY A 123 -4.78 -2.76 -4.49
CA GLY A 123 -3.80 -1.67 -4.62
C GLY A 123 -4.46 -0.30 -4.62
N MET A 124 -5.56 -0.13 -5.37
CA MET A 124 -6.32 1.14 -5.37
C MET A 124 -6.96 1.44 -4.02
N GLY A 125 -7.46 0.42 -3.32
CA GLY A 125 -7.97 0.54 -1.96
C GLY A 125 -6.88 0.96 -0.98
N MET A 126 -5.70 0.32 -1.03
CA MET A 126 -4.55 0.69 -0.19
C MET A 126 -4.14 2.15 -0.42
N LEU A 127 -4.00 2.59 -1.67
CA LEU A 127 -3.67 3.97 -2.00
C LEU A 127 -4.72 4.93 -1.44
N SER A 128 -5.99 4.64 -1.67
CA SER A 128 -7.11 5.46 -1.18
C SER A 128 -7.14 5.51 0.35
N GLY A 129 -6.92 4.38 1.04
CA GLY A 129 -6.90 4.28 2.49
C GLY A 129 -5.73 5.02 3.12
N ALA A 130 -4.53 4.94 2.51
CA ALA A 130 -3.36 5.68 2.98
C ALA A 130 -3.58 7.19 2.89
N VAL A 131 -4.03 7.67 1.73
CA VAL A 131 -4.28 9.10 1.50
C VAL A 131 -5.42 9.61 2.37
N TYR A 132 -6.50 8.83 2.53
CA TYR A 132 -7.62 9.19 3.40
C TYR A 132 -7.17 9.36 4.86
N SER A 133 -6.43 8.39 5.41
CA SER A 133 -5.94 8.49 6.78
C SER A 133 -4.95 9.63 6.95
N TYR A 134 -4.04 9.81 6.00
CA TYR A 134 -3.11 10.94 6.04
C TYR A 134 -3.84 12.29 5.99
N TYR A 135 -4.90 12.40 5.17
CA TYR A 135 -5.75 13.60 5.10
C TYR A 135 -6.38 13.97 6.44
N LEU A 136 -6.80 12.97 7.24
CA LEU A 136 -7.44 13.22 8.53
C LEU A 136 -6.52 13.90 9.56
N PHE A 137 -5.20 13.75 9.43
CA PHE A 137 -4.21 14.28 10.35
C PHE A 137 -3.46 15.52 9.85
N GLN A 138 -3.69 15.94 8.61
CA GLN A 138 -3.00 17.10 8.04
C GLN A 138 -3.89 18.35 8.06
N VAL A 139 -3.35 19.44 8.60
CA VAL A 139 -4.03 20.75 8.62
C VAL A 139 -4.14 21.36 7.22
N VAL A 140 -3.12 21.13 6.39
CA VAL A 140 -3.07 21.63 5.00
C VAL A 140 -2.86 20.45 4.06
N PHE A 141 -3.92 20.01 3.43
CA PHE A 141 -3.88 18.96 2.42
C PHE A 141 -4.70 19.37 1.20
N PRO A 142 -4.19 19.16 -0.02
CA PRO A 142 -4.95 19.48 -1.23
C PRO A 142 -6.23 18.65 -1.31
N THR A 143 -7.38 19.26 -1.08
CA THR A 143 -8.68 18.56 -0.99
C THR A 143 -9.09 17.83 -2.26
N TRP A 144 -8.54 18.22 -3.42
CA TRP A 144 -8.81 17.60 -4.72
C TRP A 144 -8.13 16.22 -4.90
N VAL A 145 -7.10 15.91 -4.10
CA VAL A 145 -6.34 14.64 -4.24
C VAL A 145 -7.22 13.44 -3.92
N LEU A 146 -8.05 13.53 -2.87
CA LEU A 146 -8.91 12.43 -2.45
C LEU A 146 -9.96 12.08 -3.51
N PRO A 147 -10.78 13.03 -4.02
CA PRO A 147 -11.69 12.76 -5.14
C PRO A 147 -10.98 12.21 -6.38
N LEU A 148 -9.79 12.73 -6.70
CA LEU A 148 -9.02 12.25 -7.85
C LEU A 148 -8.65 10.76 -7.72
N ILE A 149 -8.19 10.33 -6.54
CA ILE A 149 -7.83 8.92 -6.30
C ILE A 149 -9.06 8.01 -6.39
N PHE A 150 -10.20 8.42 -5.84
CA PHE A 150 -11.45 7.66 -5.98
C PHE A 150 -11.92 7.58 -7.43
N MET A 151 -11.78 8.66 -8.21
CA MET A 151 -12.09 8.67 -9.63
C MET A 151 -11.17 7.69 -10.40
N ILE A 152 -9.86 7.72 -10.16
CA ILE A 152 -8.92 6.78 -10.76
C ILE A 152 -9.27 5.34 -10.37
N SER A 153 -9.63 5.09 -9.10
CA SER A 153 -10.07 3.78 -8.64
C SER A 153 -11.30 3.28 -9.41
N GLY A 154 -12.25 4.18 -9.68
CA GLY A 154 -13.43 3.89 -10.53
C GLY A 154 -13.04 3.52 -11.96
N ILE A 155 -12.10 4.26 -12.57
CA ILE A 155 -11.61 3.96 -13.93
C ILE A 155 -10.93 2.58 -13.96
N VAL A 156 -10.09 2.26 -12.97
CA VAL A 156 -9.48 0.93 -12.86
C VAL A 156 -10.54 -0.15 -12.71
N ALA A 157 -11.54 0.05 -11.86
CA ALA A 157 -12.64 -0.91 -11.69
C ALA A 157 -13.39 -1.15 -13.00
N MET A 158 -13.75 -0.09 -13.72
CA MET A 158 -14.44 -0.18 -15.01
C MET A 158 -13.61 -0.90 -16.06
N SER A 159 -12.31 -0.66 -16.12
CA SER A 159 -11.42 -1.36 -17.05
C SER A 159 -11.36 -2.87 -16.76
N ARG A 160 -11.34 -3.28 -15.48
CA ARG A 160 -11.35 -4.71 -15.11
C ARG A 160 -12.69 -5.39 -15.43
N LEU A 161 -13.80 -4.66 -15.34
CA LEU A 161 -15.11 -5.12 -15.78
C LEU A 161 -15.19 -5.27 -17.31
N ALA A 162 -14.73 -4.25 -18.04
CA ALA A 162 -14.74 -4.25 -19.50
C ALA A 162 -13.92 -5.41 -20.09
N LEU A 163 -12.77 -5.73 -19.46
CA LEU A 163 -11.93 -6.88 -19.81
C LEU A 163 -12.53 -8.23 -19.35
N LYS A 164 -13.69 -8.23 -18.67
CA LYS A 164 -14.30 -9.44 -18.08
C LYS A 164 -13.36 -10.21 -17.14
N ALA A 165 -12.34 -9.53 -16.59
CA ALA A 165 -11.36 -10.15 -15.72
C ALA A 165 -11.90 -10.39 -14.30
N HIS A 166 -12.86 -9.57 -13.87
CA HIS A 166 -13.46 -9.61 -12.54
C HIS A 166 -14.95 -9.27 -12.54
N THR A 167 -15.63 -9.72 -11.49
CA THR A 167 -17.02 -9.38 -11.18
C THR A 167 -17.10 -8.20 -10.20
N TYR A 168 -18.26 -7.55 -10.08
CA TYR A 168 -18.48 -6.46 -9.13
C TYR A 168 -18.12 -6.83 -7.67
N PRO A 169 -18.55 -7.98 -7.12
CA PRO A 169 -18.17 -8.36 -5.76
C PRO A 169 -16.66 -8.51 -5.56
N GLU A 170 -15.93 -9.05 -6.56
CA GLU A 170 -14.47 -9.22 -6.50
C GLU A 170 -13.73 -7.87 -6.50
N LEU A 171 -14.27 -6.88 -7.19
CA LEU A 171 -13.71 -5.52 -7.23
C LEU A 171 -13.97 -4.77 -5.92
N ILE A 172 -15.23 -4.80 -5.45
CA ILE A 172 -15.64 -4.09 -4.23
C ILE A 172 -14.92 -4.68 -3.01
N SER A 173 -14.91 -6.02 -2.87
CA SER A 173 -14.21 -6.68 -1.76
C SER A 173 -12.71 -6.39 -1.77
N GLY A 174 -12.08 -6.37 -2.96
CA GLY A 174 -10.68 -5.99 -3.10
C GLY A 174 -10.42 -4.56 -2.65
N PHE A 175 -11.22 -3.61 -3.12
CA PHE A 175 -11.09 -2.22 -2.73
C PHE A 175 -11.26 -2.01 -1.22
N LEU A 176 -12.33 -2.56 -0.64
CA LEU A 176 -12.64 -2.41 0.78
C LEU A 176 -11.55 -3.04 1.67
N LEU A 177 -11.06 -4.23 1.30
CA LEU A 177 -9.96 -4.88 2.02
C LEU A 177 -8.70 -4.02 2.02
N GLY A 178 -8.27 -3.57 0.83
CA GLY A 178 -7.10 -2.72 0.70
C GLY A 178 -7.25 -1.40 1.45
N PHE A 179 -8.41 -0.76 1.31
CA PHE A 179 -8.72 0.50 2.00
C PHE A 179 -8.66 0.33 3.51
N ALA A 180 -9.35 -0.66 4.07
CA ALA A 180 -9.41 -0.89 5.50
C ALA A 180 -8.03 -1.23 6.09
N ALA A 181 -7.30 -2.16 5.47
CA ALA A 181 -5.96 -2.55 5.93
C ALA A 181 -5.02 -1.35 5.98
N GLN A 182 -5.03 -0.52 4.93
CA GLN A 182 -4.14 0.61 4.84
C GLN A 182 -4.58 1.77 5.74
N ALA A 183 -5.88 2.10 5.76
CA ALA A 183 -6.42 3.17 6.55
C ALA A 183 -6.19 2.93 8.05
N ILE A 184 -6.48 1.73 8.53
CA ILE A 184 -6.28 1.36 9.93
C ILE A 184 -4.80 1.43 10.32
N SER A 185 -3.90 0.89 9.48
CA SER A 185 -2.47 0.88 9.78
C SER A 185 -1.88 2.29 9.81
N VAL A 186 -2.21 3.14 8.84
CA VAL A 186 -1.72 4.53 8.82
C VAL A 186 -2.32 5.34 9.95
N TYR A 187 -3.62 5.16 10.22
CA TYR A 187 -4.29 5.82 11.35
C TYR A 187 -3.60 5.47 12.69
N PHE A 188 -3.31 4.19 12.92
CA PHE A 188 -2.65 3.72 14.14
C PHE A 188 -1.28 4.36 14.38
N TYR A 189 -0.53 4.65 13.32
CA TYR A 189 0.78 5.30 13.42
C TYR A 189 0.70 6.82 13.55
N LEU A 190 -0.43 7.43 13.19
CA LEU A 190 -0.63 8.88 13.27
C LEU A 190 -1.41 9.31 14.52
N SER A 191 -2.16 8.40 15.18
CA SER A 191 -2.90 8.65 16.41
C SER A 191 -2.01 8.54 17.64
#